data_eca31a3a8e7ef47ea6c6b58a025b3c84
#
_entry.id   eca31a3a8e7ef47ea6c6b58a025b3c84
#
_cell.length_a   1.000
_cell.length_b   1.000
_cell.length_c   1.000
_cell.angle_alpha   90.00
_cell.angle_beta   90.00
_cell.angle_gamma   90.00
#
_symmetry.space_group_name_H-M   'P 1'
#
loop_
_entity.id
_entity.type
_entity.pdbx_description
1 polymer ?
#
loop_
_entity_poly.entity_id
_entity_poly.type
_entity_poly.pdbx_seq_one_letter_code
_entity_poly.pdbx_strand_id
1 'polypeptide(L)'
;MGSNIKKRIITSIFLISLLLIMFFYTYIMIISVIIISIIAWIEFYALISKIFKKNINQHKVLRFLCKAISLLFLTILVYLIFIIETGHLNLKIYLLYSVLVAIMTDIGGLVFGKIFKGKKLTKISPNKT
;
A
#
# COMPACT_ATOMS: atom_id res chain seq x y z
N MET A 1 18.83 20.07 -7.59
CA MET A 1 18.40 18.70 -8.01
C MET A 1 18.94 17.58 -7.12
N GLY A 2 20.12 17.73 -6.51
CA GLY A 2 20.78 16.69 -5.68
C GLY A 2 20.11 16.39 -4.32
N SER A 3 19.48 17.35 -3.65
CA SER A 3 18.90 17.13 -2.31
C SER A 3 17.69 16.17 -2.31
N ASN A 4 16.86 16.21 -3.35
CA ASN A 4 15.70 15.33 -3.46
C ASN A 4 16.08 13.88 -3.78
N ILE A 5 17.18 13.66 -4.50
CA ILE A 5 17.69 12.32 -4.79
C ILE A 5 18.28 11.70 -3.52
N LYS A 6 19.07 12.47 -2.77
CA LYS A 6 19.65 11.99 -1.48
C LYS A 6 18.55 11.59 -0.49
N LYS A 7 17.49 12.40 -0.34
CA LYS A 7 16.35 12.08 0.53
C LYS A 7 15.67 10.77 0.11
N ARG A 8 15.46 10.56 -1.18
CA ARG A 8 14.85 9.32 -1.72
C ARG A 8 15.72 8.09 -1.46
N ILE A 9 17.04 8.21 -1.62
CA ILE A 9 17.98 7.12 -1.35
C ILE A 9 17.94 6.76 0.14
N ILE A 10 17.99 7.75 1.04
CA ILE A 10 17.94 7.53 2.48
C ILE A 10 16.62 6.84 2.89
N THR A 11 15.48 7.32 2.37
CA THR A 11 14.17 6.68 2.67
C THR A 11 14.07 5.26 2.12
N SER A 12 14.66 4.98 0.95
CA SER A 12 14.68 3.62 0.39
C SER A 12 15.53 2.67 1.23
N ILE A 13 16.72 3.11 1.67
CA ILE A 13 17.58 2.31 2.55
C ILE A 13 16.87 2.02 3.87
N PHE A 14 16.23 3.04 4.45
CA PHE A 14 15.46 2.88 5.69
C PHE A 14 14.31 1.87 5.52
N LEU A 15 13.55 1.94 4.43
CA LEU A 15 12.44 1.01 4.14
C LEU A 15 12.94 -0.42 3.93
N ILE A 16 14.06 -0.61 3.23
CA ILE A 16 14.65 -1.93 3.04
C ILE A 16 15.14 -2.51 4.37
N SER A 17 15.80 -1.71 5.22
CA SER A 17 16.24 -2.17 6.55
C SER A 17 15.05 -2.53 7.44
N LEU A 18 13.97 -1.74 7.43
CA LEU A 18 12.74 -2.04 8.14
C LEU A 18 12.12 -3.36 7.67
N LEU A 19 12.06 -3.59 6.36
CA LEU A 19 11.53 -4.83 5.77
C LEU A 19 12.33 -6.05 6.22
N LEU A 20 13.66 -5.96 6.25
CA LEU A 20 14.53 -7.03 6.77
C LEU A 20 14.25 -7.30 8.25
N ILE A 21 14.12 -6.26 9.07
CA ILE A 21 13.82 -6.41 10.50
C ILE A 21 12.45 -7.07 10.68
N MET A 22 11.43 -6.65 9.93
CA MET A 22 10.10 -7.26 9.95
C MET A 22 10.13 -8.75 9.59
N PHE A 23 10.99 -9.14 8.67
CA PHE A 23 11.12 -10.55 8.27
C PHE A 23 11.68 -11.43 9.39
N PHE A 24 12.67 -10.93 10.15
CA PHE A 24 13.29 -11.70 11.23
C PHE A 24 12.47 -11.68 12.53
N TYR A 25 11.70 -10.63 12.79
CA TYR A 25 10.97 -10.44 14.04
C TYR A 25 9.46 -10.41 13.83
N THR A 26 8.79 -11.52 14.15
CA THR A 26 7.32 -11.69 14.02
C THR A 26 6.51 -10.58 14.68
N TYR A 27 6.88 -10.19 15.92
CA TYR A 27 6.15 -9.13 16.63
C TYR A 27 6.26 -7.77 15.93
N ILE A 28 7.44 -7.43 15.41
CA ILE A 28 7.66 -6.18 14.68
C ILE A 28 6.85 -6.18 13.39
N MET A 29 6.76 -7.31 12.71
CA MET A 29 5.95 -7.46 11.51
C MET A 29 4.47 -7.23 11.80
N ILE A 30 3.90 -7.89 12.81
CA ILE A 30 2.49 -7.75 13.18
C ILE A 30 2.17 -6.29 13.56
N ILE A 31 2.97 -5.66 14.41
CA ILE A 31 2.75 -4.27 14.83
C ILE A 31 2.84 -3.32 13.64
N SER A 32 3.82 -3.47 12.76
CA SER A 32 3.97 -2.61 11.58
C SER A 32 2.83 -2.76 10.58
N VAL A 33 2.34 -3.98 10.35
CA VAL A 33 1.16 -4.22 9.49
C VAL A 33 -0.09 -3.56 10.06
N ILE A 34 -0.30 -3.61 11.36
CA ILE A 34 -1.43 -2.93 12.03
C ILE A 34 -1.32 -1.42 11.83
N ILE A 35 -0.15 -0.83 12.07
CA ILE A 35 0.07 0.62 11.89
C ILE A 35 -0.16 1.04 10.44
N ILE A 36 0.39 0.30 9.49
CA ILE A 36 0.21 0.58 8.05
C ILE A 36 -1.27 0.49 7.67
N SER A 37 -2.00 -0.51 8.17
CA SER A 37 -3.43 -0.67 7.89
C SER A 37 -4.26 0.48 8.44
N ILE A 38 -3.94 0.99 9.63
CA ILE A 38 -4.61 2.16 10.22
C ILE A 38 -4.38 3.41 9.35
N ILE A 39 -3.13 3.66 8.96
CA ILE A 39 -2.77 4.79 8.10
C ILE A 39 -3.49 4.68 6.75
N ALA A 40 -3.44 3.52 6.12
CA ALA A 40 -4.11 3.26 4.85
C ALA A 40 -5.62 3.49 4.94
N TRP A 41 -6.25 3.08 6.03
CA TRP A 41 -7.68 3.31 6.24
C TRP A 41 -8.00 4.79 6.39
N ILE A 42 -7.20 5.56 7.14
CA ILE A 42 -7.38 7.02 7.29
C ILE A 42 -7.27 7.72 5.94
N GLU A 43 -6.27 7.39 5.14
CA GLU A 43 -6.08 7.96 3.81
C GLU A 43 -7.24 7.61 2.86
N PHE A 44 -7.67 6.35 2.87
CA PHE A 44 -8.79 5.90 2.05
C PHE A 44 -10.11 6.56 2.46
N TYR A 45 -10.34 6.72 3.76
CA TYR A 45 -11.48 7.45 4.30
C TYR A 45 -11.51 8.91 3.81
N ALA A 46 -10.36 9.58 3.83
CA ALA A 46 -10.22 10.95 3.33
C ALA A 46 -10.48 11.04 1.82
N LEU A 47 -9.96 10.08 1.03
CA LEU A 47 -10.19 9.99 -0.42
C LEU A 47 -11.67 9.81 -0.76
N ILE A 48 -12.36 8.86 -0.12
CA ILE A 48 -13.80 8.64 -0.34
C ILE A 48 -14.58 9.91 -0.01
N SER A 49 -14.26 10.59 1.10
CA SER A 49 -14.92 11.82 1.51
C SER A 49 -14.72 12.94 0.49
N LYS A 50 -13.56 12.99 -0.17
CA LYS A 50 -13.24 13.97 -1.22
C LYS A 50 -13.95 13.68 -2.54
N ILE A 51 -14.02 12.40 -2.95
CA ILE A 51 -14.68 11.98 -4.20
C ILE A 51 -16.19 12.24 -4.13
N PHE A 52 -16.82 11.89 -3.01
CA PHE A 52 -18.25 12.03 -2.81
C PHE A 52 -18.68 13.37 -2.18
N LYS A 53 -17.91 14.44 -2.38
CA LYS A 53 -18.18 15.77 -1.80
C LYS A 53 -19.42 16.45 -2.38
N LYS A 54 -19.98 15.99 -3.52
CA LYS A 54 -21.12 16.56 -4.19
C LYS A 54 -22.45 16.02 -3.61
N ASN A 55 -23.25 16.92 -3.13
CA ASN A 55 -24.47 16.87 -2.32
C ASN A 55 -25.68 16.12 -2.93
N ILE A 56 -25.60 14.82 -3.17
CA ILE A 56 -26.79 14.04 -3.54
C ILE A 56 -26.98 12.96 -2.46
N ASN A 57 -28.19 12.90 -1.87
CA ASN A 57 -28.51 11.95 -0.79
C ASN A 57 -28.25 10.47 -1.18
N GLN A 58 -28.37 10.13 -2.46
CA GLN A 58 -28.03 8.82 -3.00
C GLN A 58 -26.56 8.42 -2.78
N HIS A 59 -25.65 9.38 -2.72
CA HIS A 59 -24.22 9.09 -2.49
C HIS A 59 -23.86 8.88 -1.02
N LYS A 60 -24.75 9.15 -0.06
CA LYS A 60 -24.47 8.90 1.36
C LYS A 60 -24.37 7.40 1.65
N VAL A 61 -25.29 6.62 1.12
CA VAL A 61 -25.30 5.15 1.28
C VAL A 61 -24.08 4.55 0.60
N LEU A 62 -23.79 4.96 -0.64
CA LEU A 62 -22.62 4.46 -1.37
C LEU A 62 -21.32 4.80 -0.66
N ARG A 63 -21.17 6.01 -0.13
CA ARG A 63 -20.02 6.43 0.68
C ARG A 63 -19.87 5.56 1.92
N PHE A 64 -20.94 5.29 2.63
CA PHE A 64 -20.91 4.43 3.82
C PHE A 64 -20.50 3.00 3.45
N LEU A 65 -21.08 2.42 2.40
CA LEU A 65 -20.74 1.09 1.91
C LEU A 65 -19.26 0.99 1.51
N CYS A 66 -18.75 1.94 0.74
CA CYS A 66 -17.33 1.95 0.36
C CYS A 66 -16.40 2.00 1.58
N LYS A 67 -16.73 2.79 2.60
CA LYS A 67 -15.96 2.87 3.85
C LYS A 67 -16.02 1.56 4.64
N ALA A 68 -17.19 0.96 4.76
CA ALA A 68 -17.38 -0.31 5.47
C ALA A 68 -16.65 -1.46 4.76
N ILE A 69 -16.76 -1.56 3.43
CA ILE A 69 -16.07 -2.58 2.64
C ILE A 69 -14.55 -2.42 2.75
N SER A 70 -14.02 -1.19 2.71
CA SER A 70 -12.59 -0.96 2.84
C SER A 70 -12.05 -1.35 4.22
N LEU A 71 -12.79 -1.05 5.27
CA LEU A 71 -12.43 -1.45 6.63
C LEU A 71 -12.44 -2.97 6.77
N LEU A 72 -13.50 -3.63 6.27
CA LEU A 72 -13.62 -5.08 6.28
C LEU A 72 -12.47 -5.76 5.51
N PHE A 73 -12.13 -5.23 4.34
CA PHE A 73 -10.99 -5.72 3.56
C PHE A 73 -9.67 -5.62 4.32
N LEU A 74 -9.39 -4.48 4.94
CA LEU A 74 -8.16 -4.29 5.71
C LEU A 74 -8.10 -5.19 6.95
N THR A 75 -9.22 -5.39 7.66
CA THR A 75 -9.26 -6.29 8.82
C THR A 75 -9.03 -7.74 8.44
N ILE A 76 -9.61 -8.20 7.32
CA ILE A 76 -9.36 -9.56 6.79
C ILE A 76 -7.88 -9.70 6.42
N LEU A 77 -7.29 -8.70 5.77
CA LEU A 77 -5.88 -8.72 5.36
C LEU A 77 -4.95 -8.84 6.58
N VAL A 78 -5.17 -8.03 7.62
CA VAL A 78 -4.39 -8.10 8.87
C VAL A 78 -4.54 -9.48 9.52
N TYR A 79 -5.76 -10.02 9.55
CA TYR A 79 -6.04 -11.33 10.11
C TYR A 79 -5.33 -12.45 9.35
N LEU A 80 -5.34 -12.43 8.02
CA LEU A 80 -4.62 -13.40 7.19
C LEU A 80 -3.11 -13.35 7.43
N ILE A 81 -2.53 -12.15 7.50
CA ILE A 81 -1.10 -11.99 7.80
C ILE A 81 -0.78 -12.53 9.19
N PHE A 82 -1.64 -12.28 10.17
CA PHE A 82 -1.48 -12.80 11.52
C PHE A 82 -1.47 -14.34 11.52
N ILE A 83 -2.40 -14.99 10.83
CA ILE A 83 -2.44 -16.46 10.71
C ILE A 83 -1.17 -17.00 10.04
N ILE A 84 -0.72 -16.37 8.96
CA ILE A 84 0.47 -16.80 8.23
C ILE A 84 1.72 -16.70 9.10
N GLU A 85 1.82 -15.65 9.91
CA GLU A 85 2.99 -15.39 10.75
C GLU A 85 3.01 -16.27 12.01
N THR A 86 1.85 -16.58 12.59
CA THR A 86 1.72 -17.42 13.80
C THR A 86 1.52 -18.90 13.50
N GLY A 87 1.22 -19.25 12.24
CA GLY A 87 1.01 -20.63 11.82
C GLY A 87 2.31 -21.46 11.83
N HIS A 88 2.19 -22.76 12.08
CA HIS A 88 3.31 -23.72 12.07
C HIS A 88 3.88 -24.01 10.67
N LEU A 89 3.21 -23.54 9.63
CA LEU A 89 3.67 -23.70 8.24
C LEU A 89 4.65 -22.58 7.92
N ASN A 90 5.74 -22.92 7.22
CA ASN A 90 6.73 -21.94 6.72
C ASN A 90 6.14 -21.04 5.61
N LEU A 91 4.95 -20.48 5.86
CA LEU A 91 4.24 -19.61 4.92
C LEU A 91 4.83 -18.21 4.84
N LYS A 92 5.71 -17.86 5.77
CA LYS A 92 6.40 -16.56 5.83
C LYS A 92 7.16 -16.24 4.55
N ILE A 93 7.69 -17.26 3.87
CA ILE A 93 8.39 -17.10 2.59
C ILE A 93 7.45 -16.59 1.49
N TYR A 94 6.17 -16.95 1.52
CA TYR A 94 5.17 -16.47 0.56
C TYR A 94 4.83 -15.00 0.77
N LEU A 95 4.87 -14.50 2.02
CA LEU A 95 4.74 -13.07 2.30
C LEU A 95 5.91 -12.29 1.71
N LEU A 96 7.13 -12.77 1.90
CA LEU A 96 8.33 -12.14 1.31
C LEU A 96 8.23 -12.14 -0.22
N TYR A 97 7.80 -13.26 -0.82
CA TYR A 97 7.62 -13.36 -2.26
C TYR A 97 6.57 -12.35 -2.77
N SER A 98 5.44 -12.22 -2.09
CA SER A 98 4.39 -11.26 -2.49
C SER A 98 4.86 -9.81 -2.46
N VAL A 99 5.66 -9.44 -1.44
CA VAL A 99 6.26 -8.10 -1.33
C VAL A 99 7.27 -7.86 -2.45
N LEU A 100 8.12 -8.85 -2.76
CA LEU A 100 9.08 -8.76 -3.87
C LEU A 100 8.37 -8.58 -5.22
N VAL A 101 7.31 -9.34 -5.48
CA VAL A 101 6.52 -9.20 -6.70
C VAL A 101 5.88 -7.82 -6.79
N ALA A 102 5.34 -7.28 -5.69
CA ALA A 102 4.78 -5.93 -5.66
C ALA A 102 5.83 -4.86 -5.99
N ILE A 103 7.02 -4.95 -5.38
CA ILE A 103 8.14 -4.02 -5.65
C ILE A 103 8.56 -4.11 -7.12
N MET A 104 8.72 -5.32 -7.66
CA MET A 104 9.13 -5.52 -9.06
C MET A 104 8.09 -5.01 -10.05
N THR A 105 6.79 -5.17 -9.76
CA THR A 105 5.71 -4.60 -10.59
C THR A 105 5.73 -3.07 -10.58
N ASP A 106 5.94 -2.45 -9.44
CA ASP A 106 6.02 -0.99 -9.35
C ASP A 106 7.25 -0.44 -10.09
N ILE A 107 8.41 -1.05 -9.91
CA ILE A 107 9.64 -0.68 -10.63
C ILE A 107 9.44 -0.90 -12.13
N GLY A 108 8.92 -2.05 -12.53
CA GLY A 108 8.62 -2.38 -13.92
C GLY A 108 7.69 -1.33 -14.55
N GLY A 109 6.57 -1.01 -13.88
CA GLY A 109 5.65 0.03 -14.33
C GLY A 109 6.30 1.39 -14.53
N LEU A 110 7.19 1.80 -13.61
CA LEU A 110 7.93 3.06 -13.74
C LEU A 110 8.95 3.05 -14.87
N VAL A 111 9.69 1.95 -15.04
CA VAL A 111 10.73 1.81 -16.08
C VAL A 111 10.08 1.74 -17.44
N PHE A 112 9.12 0.85 -17.63
CA PHE A 112 8.42 0.70 -18.90
C PHE A 112 7.61 1.95 -19.27
N GLY A 113 6.95 2.59 -18.30
CA GLY A 113 6.27 3.86 -18.54
C GLY A 113 7.19 4.97 -19.04
N LYS A 114 8.45 5.01 -18.58
CA LYS A 114 9.45 5.97 -19.07
C LYS A 114 10.03 5.61 -20.45
N ILE A 115 10.22 4.30 -20.71
CA ILE A 115 10.79 3.82 -22.00
C ILE A 115 9.79 4.00 -23.13
N PHE A 116 8.56 3.55 -22.92
CA PHE A 116 7.54 3.59 -23.99
C PHE A 116 6.85 4.92 -24.16
N LYS A 117 7.10 5.92 -23.27
CA LYS A 117 6.55 7.28 -23.36
C LYS A 117 5.07 7.32 -23.78
N GLY A 118 4.26 6.40 -23.23
CA GLY A 118 2.84 6.27 -23.55
C GLY A 118 2.05 7.55 -23.26
N LYS A 119 0.86 7.67 -23.84
CA LYS A 119 -0.06 8.79 -23.54
C LYS A 119 -0.35 8.81 -22.05
N LYS A 120 -0.30 10.00 -21.42
CA LYS A 120 -0.62 10.18 -19.99
C LYS A 120 -2.00 9.61 -19.68
N LEU A 121 -2.06 8.62 -18.79
CA LEU A 121 -3.28 7.87 -18.49
C LEU A 121 -4.38 8.73 -17.85
N THR A 122 -4.02 9.73 -17.06
CA THR A 122 -5.01 10.61 -16.40
C THR A 122 -4.45 12.01 -16.13
N LYS A 123 -5.36 13.00 -16.14
CA LYS A 123 -5.04 14.38 -15.69
C LYS A 123 -4.67 14.45 -14.20
N ILE A 124 -5.02 13.42 -13.42
CA ILE A 124 -4.85 13.36 -11.95
C ILE A 124 -3.42 12.98 -11.57
N SER A 125 -2.72 12.23 -12.43
CA SER A 125 -1.33 11.82 -12.19
C SER A 125 -0.47 12.10 -13.43
N PRO A 126 0.00 13.34 -13.63
CA PRO A 126 0.70 13.75 -14.86
C PRO A 126 2.06 13.08 -15.07
N ASN A 127 2.57 12.38 -14.05
CA ASN A 127 3.87 11.69 -14.08
C ASN A 127 3.77 10.18 -14.38
N LYS A 128 2.54 9.63 -14.47
CA LYS A 128 2.31 8.21 -14.85
C LYS A 128 1.87 8.15 -16.32
N THR A 129 2.66 7.48 -17.10
CA THR A 129 2.36 7.10 -18.48
C THR A 129 1.78 5.69 -18.52
#